data_c3079e1e8f07a7f3f1f52367bd3c039b
#
_entry.id   c3079e1e8f07a7f3f1f52367bd3c039b
#
_cell.length_a   1.000
_cell.length_b   1.000
_cell.length_c   1.000
_cell.angle_alpha   90.00
_cell.angle_beta   90.00
_cell.angle_gamma   90.00
#
_symmetry.space_group_name_H-M   'P 1'
#
loop_
_entity.id
_entity.type
_entity.pdbx_description
1 polymer ?
#
loop_
_entity_poly.entity_id
_entity_poly.type
_entity_poly.pdbx_seq_one_letter_code
_entity_poly.pdbx_strand_id
1 'polypeptide(L)'
;AARNEGDNALYKALEDIEWFRTATLERISPLLGPSKMSVTVIETENKAHNVVPATCRFVVDTRINELYRFEEVVEWIRSHVKCEVTPRSMRMRSTSIALDHPLVAAGLKLERSYYGSPTTSDKALMPFPALKMGPGDSARSHTADEFIYVDEINAGIELYIKLLDQVVLPPTA
;
A
#
# COMPACT_ATOMS: atom_id res chain seq x y z
N ALA A 1 4.54 29.99 -26.13
CA ALA A 1 3.80 29.01 -26.93
C ALA A 1 3.83 29.36 -28.44
N ALA A 2 3.76 30.64 -28.79
CA ALA A 2 3.74 31.05 -30.21
C ALA A 2 5.12 30.95 -30.91
N ARG A 3 6.22 30.88 -30.16
CA ARG A 3 7.57 30.71 -30.67
C ARG A 3 8.10 29.35 -30.22
N ASN A 4 8.81 28.63 -31.06
CA ASN A 4 9.39 27.31 -30.74
C ASN A 4 10.64 27.38 -29.82
N GLU A 5 10.70 28.39 -28.96
CA GLU A 5 11.85 28.66 -28.07
C GLU A 5 11.55 28.23 -26.60
N GLY A 6 10.32 27.81 -26.33
CA GLY A 6 9.90 27.46 -24.97
C GLY A 6 10.23 26.00 -24.62
N ASP A 7 10.78 25.80 -23.42
CA ASP A 7 10.99 24.48 -22.83
C ASP A 7 9.75 24.09 -22.00
N ASN A 8 8.91 23.19 -22.52
CA ASN A 8 7.62 22.84 -21.93
C ASN A 8 7.75 21.73 -20.90
N ALA A 9 7.69 22.08 -19.61
CA ALA A 9 7.78 21.13 -18.51
C ALA A 9 6.67 20.07 -18.53
N LEU A 10 5.47 20.41 -19.05
CA LEU A 10 4.39 19.46 -19.17
C LEU A 10 4.70 18.34 -20.17
N TYR A 11 5.32 18.68 -21.31
CA TYR A 11 5.71 17.66 -22.31
C TYR A 11 6.81 16.75 -21.78
N LYS A 12 7.76 17.28 -21.00
CA LYS A 12 8.76 16.45 -20.32
C LYS A 12 8.13 15.53 -19.29
N ALA A 13 7.15 16.02 -18.51
CA ALA A 13 6.45 15.20 -17.54
C ALA A 13 5.65 14.06 -18.20
N LEU A 14 5.12 14.27 -19.42
CA LEU A 14 4.38 13.21 -20.13
C LEU A 14 5.26 12.00 -20.47
N GLU A 15 6.55 12.18 -20.70
CA GLU A 15 7.48 11.07 -20.95
C GLU A 15 7.59 10.18 -19.69
N ASP A 16 7.76 10.78 -18.52
CA ASP A 16 7.86 10.07 -17.25
C ASP A 16 6.49 9.46 -16.85
N ILE A 17 5.40 10.18 -17.10
CA ILE A 17 4.02 9.69 -16.88
C ILE A 17 3.73 8.45 -17.72
N GLU A 18 4.15 8.44 -18.98
CA GLU A 18 4.00 7.27 -19.86
C GLU A 18 4.81 6.08 -19.35
N TRP A 19 6.00 6.32 -18.82
CA TRP A 19 6.76 5.28 -18.14
C TRP A 19 5.96 4.70 -16.95
N PHE A 20 5.43 5.53 -16.05
CA PHE A 20 4.61 5.07 -14.92
C PHE A 20 3.37 4.29 -15.37
N ARG A 21 2.77 4.63 -16.51
CA ARG A 21 1.61 3.94 -17.06
C ARG A 21 1.92 2.51 -17.51
N THR A 22 3.14 2.26 -17.96
CA THR A 22 3.57 0.98 -18.55
C THR A 22 4.50 0.17 -17.65
N ALA A 23 5.15 0.81 -16.69
CA ALA A 23 6.10 0.17 -15.80
C ALA A 23 5.42 -0.85 -14.88
N THR A 24 6.03 -2.01 -14.73
CA THR A 24 5.55 -3.10 -13.88
C THR A 24 6.65 -3.56 -12.93
N LEU A 25 6.27 -3.84 -11.70
CA LEU A 25 7.11 -4.48 -10.70
C LEU A 25 6.90 -6.00 -10.79
N GLU A 26 7.96 -6.76 -11.03
CA GLU A 26 7.89 -8.17 -11.43
C GLU A 26 7.49 -9.13 -10.30
N ARG A 27 7.79 -8.79 -9.02
CA ARG A 27 7.47 -9.67 -7.89
C ARG A 27 5.98 -9.60 -7.57
N ILE A 28 5.29 -10.72 -7.82
CA ILE A 28 3.86 -10.87 -7.58
C ILE A 28 3.66 -11.61 -6.25
N SER A 29 3.00 -10.95 -5.28
CA SER A 29 2.66 -11.58 -4.01
C SER A 29 1.54 -12.60 -4.19
N PRO A 30 1.67 -13.80 -3.61
CA PRO A 30 0.58 -14.78 -3.61
C PRO A 30 -0.64 -14.32 -2.79
N LEU A 31 -0.47 -13.36 -1.87
CA LEU A 31 -1.54 -12.86 -1.01
C LEU A 31 -2.08 -11.50 -1.46
N LEU A 32 -1.21 -10.57 -1.90
CA LEU A 32 -1.59 -9.21 -2.27
C LEU A 32 -1.62 -8.99 -3.79
N GLY A 33 -1.13 -9.94 -4.57
CA GLY A 33 -1.02 -9.78 -6.02
C GLY A 33 0.11 -8.83 -6.46
N PRO A 34 0.02 -8.26 -7.68
CA PRO A 34 1.03 -7.37 -8.22
C PRO A 34 1.01 -6.00 -7.52
N SER A 35 2.18 -5.40 -7.41
CA SER A 35 2.32 -3.98 -7.06
C SER A 35 1.80 -3.10 -8.20
N LYS A 36 1.27 -1.93 -7.88
CA LYS A 36 0.65 -1.01 -8.86
C LYS A 36 1.13 0.41 -8.65
N MET A 37 1.31 1.13 -9.74
CA MET A 37 1.58 2.56 -9.76
C MET A 37 0.53 3.26 -10.61
N SER A 38 0.01 4.39 -10.14
CA SER A 38 -1.01 5.16 -10.85
C SER A 38 -0.74 6.65 -10.67
N VAL A 39 -0.65 7.38 -11.76
CA VAL A 39 -0.61 8.85 -11.71
C VAL A 39 -2.02 9.34 -11.36
N THR A 40 -2.15 10.07 -10.27
CA THR A 40 -3.46 10.50 -9.72
C THR A 40 -3.68 11.99 -9.76
N VAL A 41 -2.61 12.79 -9.85
CA VAL A 41 -2.67 14.24 -9.94
C VAL A 41 -1.62 14.71 -10.92
N ILE A 42 -1.93 15.73 -11.71
CA ILE A 42 -0.99 16.49 -12.52
C ILE A 42 -1.31 17.97 -12.38
N GLU A 43 -0.31 18.79 -12.12
CA GLU A 43 -0.45 20.21 -11.86
C GLU A 43 0.67 21.01 -12.54
N THR A 44 0.31 22.17 -13.05
CA THR A 44 1.27 23.20 -13.47
C THR A 44 0.97 24.49 -12.72
N GLU A 45 1.99 25.27 -12.40
CA GLU A 45 1.82 26.57 -11.72
C GLU A 45 1.20 27.63 -12.63
N ASN A 46 1.28 27.42 -13.94
CA ASN A 46 0.88 28.42 -14.92
C ASN A 46 -0.63 28.44 -15.15
N LYS A 47 -1.23 29.61 -15.01
CA LYS A 47 -2.65 29.88 -15.27
C LYS A 47 -2.90 30.51 -16.65
N ALA A 48 -1.86 31.00 -17.32
CA ALA A 48 -1.98 31.68 -18.61
C ALA A 48 -2.04 30.67 -19.77
N HIS A 49 -3.09 30.71 -20.57
CA HIS A 49 -3.34 29.77 -21.66
C HIS A 49 -2.31 29.84 -22.82
N ASN A 50 -1.57 30.93 -22.93
CA ASN A 50 -0.64 31.20 -24.02
C ASN A 50 0.86 31.16 -23.61
N VAL A 51 1.17 30.68 -22.41
CA VAL A 51 2.53 30.55 -21.88
C VAL A 51 2.81 29.07 -21.55
N VAL A 52 3.95 28.56 -21.94
CA VAL A 52 4.38 27.19 -21.59
C VAL A 52 4.75 27.15 -20.11
N PRO A 53 4.38 26.09 -19.36
CA PRO A 53 4.73 25.97 -17.95
C PRO A 53 6.21 25.73 -17.75
N ALA A 54 6.80 26.41 -16.75
CA ALA A 54 8.18 26.20 -16.34
C ALA A 54 8.34 24.96 -15.46
N THR A 55 7.29 24.61 -14.71
CA THR A 55 7.25 23.42 -13.85
C THR A 55 5.99 22.59 -14.10
N CYS A 56 6.11 21.27 -13.92
CA CYS A 56 5.01 20.35 -13.88
C CYS A 56 5.24 19.39 -12.71
N ARG A 57 4.27 19.31 -11.81
CA ARG A 57 4.25 18.37 -10.70
C ARG A 57 3.17 17.32 -10.94
N PHE A 58 3.48 16.07 -10.68
CA PHE A 58 2.47 15.02 -10.67
C PHE A 58 2.65 14.10 -9.46
N VAL A 59 1.58 13.44 -9.04
CA VAL A 59 1.55 12.52 -7.91
C VAL A 59 1.30 11.11 -8.43
N VAL A 60 2.11 10.19 -7.94
CA VAL A 60 1.97 8.76 -8.23
C VAL A 60 1.56 8.04 -6.96
N ASP A 61 0.36 7.45 -6.92
CA ASP A 61 -0.03 6.49 -5.90
C ASP A 61 0.62 5.15 -6.19
N THR A 62 1.48 4.69 -5.27
CA THR A 62 2.25 3.47 -5.44
C THR A 62 1.85 2.47 -4.37
N ARG A 63 1.19 1.37 -4.79
CA ARG A 63 0.77 0.26 -3.94
C ARG A 63 1.76 -0.88 -4.07
N ILE A 64 2.65 -1.02 -3.09
CA ILE A 64 3.75 -1.98 -3.07
C ILE A 64 3.36 -3.16 -2.20
N ASN A 65 3.52 -4.38 -2.72
CA ASN A 65 3.33 -5.60 -1.94
C ASN A 65 4.53 -5.85 -0.98
N GLU A 66 4.41 -6.86 -0.12
CA GLU A 66 5.39 -7.17 0.93
C GLU A 66 6.73 -7.71 0.42
N LEU A 67 6.82 -8.04 -0.86
CA LEU A 67 8.05 -8.57 -1.47
C LEU A 67 9.06 -7.48 -1.84
N TYR A 68 8.67 -6.19 -1.70
CA TYR A 68 9.52 -5.05 -2.02
C TYR A 68 9.78 -4.18 -0.80
N ARG A 69 10.97 -3.62 -0.74
CA ARG A 69 11.29 -2.52 0.16
C ARG A 69 11.02 -1.19 -0.53
N PHE A 70 10.57 -0.19 0.20
CA PHE A 70 10.30 1.13 -0.37
C PHE A 70 11.54 1.76 -0.98
N GLU A 71 12.69 1.59 -0.32
CA GLU A 71 13.97 2.13 -0.76
C GLU A 71 14.35 1.60 -2.14
N GLU A 72 14.23 0.28 -2.38
CA GLU A 72 14.55 -0.32 -3.68
C GLU A 72 13.60 0.15 -4.78
N VAL A 73 12.32 0.32 -4.48
CA VAL A 73 11.34 0.83 -5.46
C VAL A 73 11.60 2.29 -5.81
N VAL A 74 11.93 3.12 -4.82
CA VAL A 74 12.26 4.53 -5.06
C VAL A 74 13.52 4.66 -5.92
N GLU A 75 14.57 3.88 -5.64
CA GLU A 75 15.79 3.87 -6.45
C GLU A 75 15.54 3.34 -7.88
N TRP A 76 14.71 2.30 -8.00
CA TRP A 76 14.31 1.79 -9.30
C TRP A 76 13.53 2.85 -10.11
N ILE A 77 12.59 3.57 -9.50
CA ILE A 77 11.88 4.67 -10.16
C ILE A 77 12.90 5.76 -10.61
N ARG A 78 13.77 6.21 -9.70
CA ARG A 78 14.77 7.24 -9.99
C ARG A 78 15.70 6.88 -11.15
N SER A 79 15.99 5.60 -11.33
CA SER A 79 16.83 5.14 -12.44
C SER A 79 16.15 5.15 -13.81
N HIS A 80 14.80 5.33 -13.85
CA HIS A 80 14.03 5.26 -15.09
C HIS A 80 13.35 6.57 -15.49
N VAL A 81 13.16 7.49 -14.56
CA VAL A 81 12.52 8.79 -14.84
C VAL A 81 13.54 9.92 -14.84
N LYS A 82 13.21 11.01 -15.51
CA LYS A 82 14.06 12.20 -15.61
C LYS A 82 13.71 13.26 -14.57
N CYS A 83 12.50 13.21 -14.01
CA CYS A 83 12.03 14.14 -12.99
C CYS A 83 12.64 13.87 -11.62
N GLU A 84 12.60 14.88 -10.75
CA GLU A 84 12.92 14.70 -9.34
C GLU A 84 11.87 13.85 -8.65
N VAL A 85 12.30 12.83 -7.89
CA VAL A 85 11.42 11.91 -7.18
C VAL A 85 11.53 12.11 -5.68
N THR A 86 10.45 12.61 -5.07
CA THR A 86 10.35 12.83 -3.63
C THR A 86 9.25 11.93 -3.03
N PRO A 87 9.60 10.90 -2.24
CA PRO A 87 8.62 10.07 -1.55
C PRO A 87 7.85 10.91 -0.51
N ARG A 88 6.52 10.80 -0.51
CA ARG A 88 5.68 11.45 0.51
C ARG A 88 5.89 10.86 1.90
N SER A 89 6.09 9.55 1.98
CA SER A 89 6.35 8.82 3.22
C SER A 89 7.03 7.49 2.93
N MET A 90 7.98 7.10 3.78
CA MET A 90 8.65 5.80 3.78
C MET A 90 8.22 4.93 4.98
N ARG A 91 7.20 5.34 5.72
CA ARG A 91 6.86 4.76 7.02
C ARG A 91 5.80 3.66 6.94
N MET A 92 4.80 3.80 6.06
CA MET A 92 3.62 2.91 6.01
C MET A 92 3.89 1.75 5.05
N ARG A 93 4.55 0.71 5.56
CA ARG A 93 5.00 -0.45 4.78
C ARG A 93 3.95 -1.55 4.71
N SER A 94 3.98 -2.33 3.62
CA SER A 94 3.31 -3.63 3.61
C SER A 94 3.93 -4.53 4.65
N THR A 95 3.12 -5.28 5.37
CA THR A 95 3.55 -6.18 6.44
C THR A 95 3.02 -7.57 6.19
N SER A 96 3.79 -8.56 6.57
CA SER A 96 3.43 -9.98 6.49
C SER A 96 3.71 -10.68 7.81
N ILE A 97 3.20 -11.89 7.93
CA ILE A 97 3.50 -12.83 8.99
C ILE A 97 3.66 -14.21 8.36
N ALA A 98 4.62 -14.97 8.82
CA ALA A 98 4.85 -16.34 8.30
C ALA A 98 3.66 -17.24 8.65
N LEU A 99 3.30 -18.16 7.75
CA LEU A 99 2.15 -19.05 7.94
C LEU A 99 2.38 -20.07 9.08
N ASP A 100 3.62 -20.38 9.39
CA ASP A 100 4.02 -21.23 10.52
C ASP A 100 4.13 -20.48 11.86
N HIS A 101 3.90 -19.16 11.85
CA HIS A 101 3.91 -18.38 13.08
C HIS A 101 2.84 -18.87 14.07
N PRO A 102 3.14 -18.97 15.38
CA PRO A 102 2.21 -19.51 16.38
C PRO A 102 0.81 -18.90 16.36
N LEU A 103 0.69 -17.61 16.15
CA LEU A 103 -0.62 -16.92 16.02
C LEU A 103 -1.42 -17.39 14.80
N VAL A 104 -0.76 -17.62 13.66
CA VAL A 104 -1.42 -18.11 12.45
C VAL A 104 -1.82 -19.56 12.63
N ALA A 105 -0.91 -20.40 13.16
CA ALA A 105 -1.18 -21.81 13.45
C ALA A 105 -2.36 -21.98 14.43
N ALA A 106 -2.44 -21.14 15.48
CA ALA A 106 -3.57 -21.13 16.41
C ALA A 106 -4.89 -20.79 15.71
N GLY A 107 -4.88 -19.77 14.84
CA GLY A 107 -6.07 -19.39 14.06
C GLY A 107 -6.55 -20.52 13.13
N LEU A 108 -5.63 -21.20 12.44
CA LEU A 108 -5.94 -22.32 11.57
C LEU A 108 -6.54 -23.52 12.35
N LYS A 109 -6.02 -23.81 13.55
CA LYS A 109 -6.60 -24.85 14.44
C LYS A 109 -8.03 -24.51 14.87
N LEU A 110 -8.38 -23.22 14.93
CA LEU A 110 -9.72 -22.73 15.22
C LEU A 110 -10.57 -22.55 13.95
N GLU A 111 -10.16 -23.20 12.84
CA GLU A 111 -10.86 -23.17 11.55
C GLU A 111 -11.03 -21.76 10.96
N ARG A 112 -10.11 -20.85 11.29
CA ARG A 112 -10.07 -19.52 10.67
C ARG A 112 -9.26 -19.53 9.39
N SER A 113 -9.80 -18.95 8.35
CA SER A 113 -9.07 -18.69 7.09
C SER A 113 -8.20 -17.44 7.21
N TYR A 114 -7.25 -17.28 6.30
CA TYR A 114 -6.43 -16.07 6.17
C TYR A 114 -6.47 -15.54 4.74
N TYR A 115 -6.22 -14.25 4.59
CA TYR A 115 -6.15 -13.59 3.29
C TYR A 115 -5.25 -12.36 3.35
N GLY A 116 -4.75 -11.91 2.18
CA GLY A 116 -4.07 -10.64 2.04
C GLY A 116 -5.08 -9.49 1.93
N SER A 117 -4.89 -8.43 2.71
CA SER A 117 -5.73 -7.25 2.64
C SER A 117 -4.97 -6.08 2.01
N PRO A 118 -5.51 -5.43 0.96
CA PRO A 118 -4.90 -4.25 0.34
C PRO A 118 -5.13 -2.97 1.16
N THR A 119 -5.89 -3.05 2.26
CA THR A 119 -6.20 -1.89 3.10
C THR A 119 -5.06 -1.60 4.07
N THR A 120 -4.77 -0.32 4.26
CA THR A 120 -3.79 0.15 5.24
C THR A 120 -4.40 0.12 6.64
N SER A 121 -3.62 -0.28 7.64
CA SER A 121 -3.97 -0.24 9.06
C SER A 121 -2.74 0.13 9.88
N ASP A 122 -2.88 0.34 11.18
CA ASP A 122 -1.79 0.65 12.13
C ASP A 122 -0.66 -0.38 12.07
N LYS A 123 -0.97 -1.60 11.63
CA LYS A 123 0.00 -2.65 11.36
C LYS A 123 1.13 -2.20 10.41
N ALA A 124 0.86 -1.29 9.50
CA ALA A 124 1.86 -0.73 8.57
C ALA A 124 3.01 0.03 9.28
N LEU A 125 2.82 0.42 10.52
CA LEU A 125 3.82 1.08 11.37
C LEU A 125 4.55 0.13 12.32
N MET A 126 4.17 -1.15 12.35
CA MET A 126 4.76 -2.15 13.24
C MET A 126 5.99 -2.79 12.57
N PRO A 127 7.21 -2.70 13.16
CA PRO A 127 8.43 -3.25 12.58
C PRO A 127 8.61 -4.75 12.83
N PHE A 128 7.60 -5.42 13.33
CA PHE A 128 7.58 -6.84 13.69
C PHE A 128 6.48 -7.59 12.94
N PRO A 129 6.55 -8.94 12.84
CA PRO A 129 5.50 -9.75 12.23
C PRO A 129 4.15 -9.48 12.90
N ALA A 130 3.14 -9.15 12.11
CA ALA A 130 1.83 -8.78 12.61
C ALA A 130 0.71 -9.29 11.69
N LEU A 131 -0.39 -9.76 12.27
CA LEU A 131 -1.63 -10.04 11.56
C LEU A 131 -2.72 -9.08 12.02
N LYS A 132 -3.71 -8.87 11.15
CA LYS A 132 -4.93 -8.15 11.48
C LYS A 132 -6.03 -9.18 11.69
N MET A 133 -6.73 -9.07 12.79
CA MET A 133 -7.91 -9.85 13.09
C MET A 133 -8.93 -8.94 13.79
N GLY A 134 -10.20 -9.17 13.57
CA GLY A 134 -11.27 -8.41 14.24
C GLY A 134 -12.62 -9.10 14.05
N PRO A 135 -13.60 -8.73 14.87
CA PRO A 135 -14.99 -9.19 14.71
C PRO A 135 -15.64 -8.52 13.50
N GLY A 136 -16.74 -9.10 13.03
CA GLY A 136 -17.54 -8.54 11.96
C GLY A 136 -17.02 -8.83 10.55
N ASP A 137 -17.71 -8.24 9.58
CA ASP A 137 -17.40 -8.37 8.16
C ASP A 137 -16.77 -7.07 7.62
N SER A 138 -15.55 -7.17 7.09
CA SER A 138 -14.83 -6.02 6.52
C SER A 138 -15.53 -5.40 5.29
N ALA A 139 -16.45 -6.10 4.65
CA ALA A 139 -17.23 -5.57 3.54
C ALA A 139 -18.19 -4.44 3.97
N ARG A 140 -18.53 -4.38 5.26
CA ARG A 140 -19.37 -3.31 5.85
C ARG A 140 -18.58 -2.05 6.22
N SER A 141 -17.25 -2.13 6.26
CA SER A 141 -16.39 -1.00 6.58
C SER A 141 -16.36 0.02 5.44
N HIS A 142 -16.33 1.31 5.79
CA HIS A 142 -16.36 2.44 4.85
C HIS A 142 -17.63 2.52 3.98
N THR A 143 -18.75 1.99 4.46
CA THR A 143 -20.07 2.14 3.86
C THR A 143 -20.87 3.26 4.56
N ALA A 144 -21.96 3.73 3.92
CA ALA A 144 -22.77 4.85 4.43
C ALA A 144 -23.34 4.58 5.83
N ASP A 145 -23.77 3.36 6.10
CA ASP A 145 -24.31 2.94 7.40
C ASP A 145 -23.44 1.82 7.99
N GLU A 146 -22.16 2.11 8.18
CA GLU A 146 -21.20 1.15 8.75
C GLU A 146 -21.69 0.66 10.12
N PHE A 147 -21.77 -0.66 10.29
CA PHE A 147 -22.25 -1.27 11.53
C PHE A 147 -21.56 -2.60 11.83
N ILE A 148 -21.68 -3.03 13.07
CA ILE A 148 -21.31 -4.36 13.57
C ILE A 148 -22.42 -4.87 14.49
N TYR A 149 -22.70 -6.15 14.49
CA TYR A 149 -23.62 -6.75 15.43
C TYR A 149 -22.95 -6.98 16.80
N VAL A 150 -23.71 -6.81 17.87
CA VAL A 150 -23.22 -7.04 19.25
C VAL A 150 -22.75 -8.48 19.44
N ASP A 151 -23.47 -9.44 18.85
CA ASP A 151 -23.10 -10.85 18.91
C ASP A 151 -21.77 -11.16 18.22
N GLU A 152 -21.44 -10.43 17.14
CA GLU A 152 -20.13 -10.54 16.50
C GLU A 152 -18.99 -10.04 17.40
N ILE A 153 -19.25 -8.99 18.19
CA ILE A 153 -18.31 -8.50 19.18
C ILE A 153 -18.06 -9.54 20.26
N ASN A 154 -19.13 -10.11 20.82
CA ASN A 154 -19.05 -11.14 21.85
C ASN A 154 -18.32 -12.39 21.35
N ALA A 155 -18.69 -12.89 20.17
CA ALA A 155 -18.01 -14.02 19.52
C ALA A 155 -16.54 -13.73 19.24
N GLY A 156 -16.21 -12.48 18.87
CA GLY A 156 -14.85 -12.02 18.68
C GLY A 156 -14.02 -12.09 19.96
N ILE A 157 -14.57 -11.65 21.10
CA ILE A 157 -13.91 -11.72 22.40
C ILE A 157 -13.58 -13.18 22.76
N GLU A 158 -14.55 -14.09 22.64
CA GLU A 158 -14.33 -15.51 22.90
C GLU A 158 -13.28 -16.13 21.96
N LEU A 159 -13.32 -15.74 20.68
CA LEU A 159 -12.31 -16.21 19.71
C LEU A 159 -10.91 -15.75 20.07
N TYR A 160 -10.73 -14.48 20.49
CA TYR A 160 -9.44 -13.97 20.93
C TYR A 160 -8.89 -14.74 22.13
N ILE A 161 -9.74 -15.02 23.14
CA ILE A 161 -9.35 -15.81 24.30
C ILE A 161 -8.88 -17.20 23.87
N LYS A 162 -9.69 -17.92 23.08
CA LYS A 162 -9.35 -19.26 22.59
C LYS A 162 -8.09 -19.29 21.75
N LEU A 163 -7.85 -18.24 20.94
CA LEU A 163 -6.68 -18.14 20.09
C LEU A 163 -5.41 -17.90 20.93
N LEU A 164 -5.46 -16.97 21.87
CA LEU A 164 -4.31 -16.64 22.70
C LEU A 164 -3.93 -17.78 23.65
N ASP A 165 -4.89 -18.54 24.16
CA ASP A 165 -4.67 -19.74 24.97
C ASP A 165 -3.91 -20.85 24.21
N GLN A 166 -3.97 -20.83 22.88
CA GLN A 166 -3.24 -21.81 22.04
C GLN A 166 -1.85 -21.34 21.61
N VAL A 167 -1.51 -20.08 21.86
CA VAL A 167 -0.22 -19.53 21.45
C VAL A 167 0.85 -19.93 22.44
N VAL A 168 1.69 -20.87 22.05
CA VAL A 168 2.90 -21.22 22.79
C VAL A 168 4.02 -20.30 22.30
N LEU A 169 4.42 -19.35 23.15
CA LEU A 169 5.58 -18.51 22.87
C LEU A 169 6.86 -19.28 23.19
N PRO A 170 7.93 -19.15 22.37
CA PRO A 170 9.23 -19.71 22.74
C PRO A 170 9.69 -19.05 24.05
N PRO A 171 10.47 -19.76 24.88
CA PRO A 171 11.04 -19.17 26.09
C PRO A 171 11.86 -17.93 25.71
N THR A 172 11.65 -16.85 26.42
CA THR A 172 12.48 -15.64 26.29
C THR A 172 13.92 -16.00 26.66
N ALA A 173 14.85 -15.78 25.71
CA ALA A 173 16.28 -15.95 25.94
C ALA A 173 16.81 -14.88 26.90
#